data_745cd5f638932661a4c0c0f934a500f0
#
_entry.id   745cd5f638932661a4c0c0f934a500f0
#
_cell.length_a   1.000
_cell.length_b   1.000
_cell.length_c   1.000
_cell.angle_alpha   90.00
_cell.angle_beta   90.00
_cell.angle_gamma   90.00
#
_symmetry.space_group_name_H-M   'P 1'
#
loop_
_entity.id
_entity.type
_entity.pdbx_description
1 polymer ?
#
loop_
_entity_poly.entity_id
_entity_poly.type
_entity_poly.pdbx_seq_one_letter_code
_entity_poly.pdbx_strand_id
1 'polypeptide(L)'
;LMKPMLNSLSNVLKNISRCGSCGALKSNSSKCNNCEIVNKKFNKICIVENIADQWSIENSNIYYGYFHILGGTISNTNSERKEDLLVESLINRIKRDNIEEVIIATSATVEGQTTAFYIKDKLKNLKVKVTKLAQGLPVGGEIENLDDGTLISAFKNRSGLNSISD
;
A
#
# COMPACT_ATOMS: atom_id res chain seq x y z
N LEU A 1 22.98 -10.53 -27.20
CA LEU A 1 22.04 -9.81 -26.32
C LEU A 1 21.08 -10.75 -25.56
N MET A 2 20.49 -11.79 -26.20
CA MET A 2 19.49 -12.68 -25.55
C MET A 2 20.05 -13.54 -24.42
N LYS A 3 21.25 -14.12 -24.53
CA LYS A 3 21.83 -15.00 -23.49
C LYS A 3 22.05 -14.28 -22.14
N PRO A 4 22.64 -13.07 -22.08
CA PRO A 4 22.79 -12.34 -20.82
C PRO A 4 21.44 -12.01 -20.16
N MET A 5 20.44 -11.62 -20.95
CA MET A 5 19.10 -11.31 -20.46
C MET A 5 18.42 -12.55 -19.86
N LEU A 6 18.49 -13.69 -20.53
CA LEU A 6 17.98 -14.98 -20.02
C LEU A 6 18.65 -15.37 -18.70
N ASN A 7 19.98 -15.20 -18.62
CA ASN A 7 20.71 -15.49 -17.38
C ASN A 7 20.29 -14.57 -16.24
N SER A 8 20.11 -13.27 -16.51
CA SER A 8 19.64 -12.31 -15.51
C SER A 8 18.23 -12.66 -15.02
N LEU A 9 17.29 -12.96 -15.92
CA LEU A 9 15.93 -13.39 -15.55
C LEU A 9 15.94 -14.68 -14.73
N SER A 10 16.73 -15.68 -15.15
CA SER A 10 16.89 -16.93 -14.42
C SER A 10 17.47 -16.71 -13.02
N ASN A 11 18.42 -15.80 -12.87
CA ASN A 11 18.99 -15.45 -11.58
C ASN A 11 17.99 -14.75 -10.68
N VAL A 12 17.16 -13.85 -11.21
CA VAL A 12 16.08 -13.21 -10.44
C VAL A 12 15.10 -14.26 -9.93
N LEU A 13 14.60 -15.13 -10.80
CA LEU A 13 13.66 -16.20 -10.43
C LEU A 13 14.20 -17.14 -9.33
N LYS A 14 15.50 -17.40 -9.32
CA LYS A 14 16.13 -18.29 -8.33
C LYS A 14 16.44 -17.60 -7.00
N ASN A 15 16.80 -16.31 -7.05
CA ASN A 15 17.41 -15.61 -5.91
C ASN A 15 16.50 -14.57 -5.25
N ILE A 16 15.40 -14.18 -5.89
CA ILE A 16 14.48 -13.18 -5.37
C ILE A 16 13.12 -13.82 -5.09
N SER A 17 12.58 -13.54 -3.93
CA SER A 17 11.23 -13.98 -3.55
C SER A 17 10.47 -12.86 -2.86
N ARG A 18 9.17 -13.05 -2.76
CA ARG A 18 8.29 -12.18 -2.00
C ARG A 18 8.36 -12.53 -0.52
N CYS A 19 8.51 -11.53 0.33
CA CYS A 19 8.47 -11.72 1.77
C CYS A 19 7.05 -12.11 2.22
N GLY A 20 6.89 -13.27 2.84
CA GLY A 20 5.58 -13.73 3.35
C GLY A 20 5.00 -12.86 4.47
N SER A 21 5.81 -12.00 5.10
CA SER A 21 5.34 -11.11 6.17
C SER A 21 4.87 -9.74 5.68
N CYS A 22 5.56 -9.13 4.73
CA CYS A 22 5.24 -7.77 4.29
C CYS A 22 4.99 -7.61 2.79
N GLY A 23 5.19 -8.66 2.01
CA GLY A 23 4.99 -8.64 0.57
C GLY A 23 6.11 -8.00 -0.26
N ALA A 24 7.13 -7.39 0.35
CA ALA A 24 8.26 -6.79 -0.35
C ALA A 24 9.15 -7.85 -1.02
N LEU A 25 9.86 -7.45 -2.05
CA LEU A 25 10.90 -8.30 -2.64
C LEU A 25 12.10 -8.39 -1.71
N LYS A 26 12.65 -9.59 -1.60
CA LYS A 26 13.87 -9.87 -0.84
C LYS A 26 14.73 -10.90 -1.54
N SER A 27 16.02 -10.88 -1.27
CA SER A 27 16.89 -12.01 -1.64
C SER A 27 16.56 -13.22 -0.78
N ASN A 28 16.64 -14.43 -1.39
CA ASN A 28 16.41 -15.68 -0.67
C ASN A 28 17.47 -15.95 0.41
N SER A 29 18.66 -15.38 0.25
CA SER A 29 19.79 -15.52 1.18
C SER A 29 19.80 -14.49 2.31
N SER A 30 18.91 -13.50 2.31
CA SER A 30 18.90 -12.41 3.29
C SER A 30 17.56 -12.27 3.98
N LYS A 31 17.62 -11.63 5.14
CA LYS A 31 16.43 -11.17 5.82
C LYS A 31 15.75 -10.03 5.04
N CYS A 32 14.50 -9.78 5.34
CA CYS A 32 13.73 -8.76 4.63
C CYS A 32 14.02 -7.36 5.19
N ASN A 33 14.65 -6.50 4.41
CA ASN A 33 14.96 -5.13 4.83
C ASN A 33 13.73 -4.34 5.27
N ASN A 34 12.59 -4.53 4.61
CA ASN A 34 11.35 -3.84 4.97
C ASN A 34 10.78 -4.29 6.33
N CYS A 35 11.03 -5.54 6.75
CA CYS A 35 10.59 -6.07 8.06
C CYS A 35 11.59 -5.78 9.19
N GLU A 36 12.88 -5.69 8.89
CA GLU A 36 13.97 -5.67 9.86
C GLU A 36 14.62 -4.30 10.03
N ILE A 37 13.97 -3.24 9.62
CA ILE A 37 14.49 -1.90 9.86
C ILE A 37 14.49 -1.65 11.36
N VAL A 38 15.60 -2.03 11.97
CA VAL A 38 15.85 -2.11 13.43
C VAL A 38 15.70 -0.77 14.16
N ASN A 39 15.70 0.35 13.41
CA ASN A 39 15.63 1.70 13.99
C ASN A 39 14.36 2.47 13.64
N LYS A 40 13.39 1.87 12.96
CA LYS A 40 12.11 2.55 12.72
C LYS A 40 11.23 2.40 13.97
N LYS A 41 11.28 3.38 14.83
CA LYS A 41 10.28 3.60 15.90
C LYS A 41 8.97 4.18 15.32
N PHE A 42 8.57 3.75 14.15
CA PHE A 42 7.33 4.22 13.54
C PHE A 42 6.22 3.24 13.89
N ASN A 43 5.19 3.75 14.52
CA ASN A 43 3.95 3.06 14.83
C ASN A 43 2.92 3.13 13.66
N LYS A 44 3.41 3.35 12.42
CA LYS A 44 2.56 3.49 11.23
C LYS A 44 2.94 2.49 10.15
N ILE A 45 1.94 1.98 9.44
CA ILE A 45 2.10 1.08 8.30
C ILE A 45 1.27 1.56 7.11
N CYS A 46 1.91 1.70 5.95
CA CYS A 46 1.25 2.04 4.69
C CYS A 46 0.98 0.76 3.89
N ILE A 47 -0.27 0.55 3.53
CA ILE A 47 -0.72 -0.60 2.74
C ILE A 47 -0.80 -0.18 1.28
N VAL A 48 -0.11 -0.90 0.42
CA VAL A 48 -0.10 -0.70 -1.03
C VAL A 48 -0.49 -1.99 -1.76
N GLU A 49 -0.96 -1.87 -2.99
CA GLU A 49 -1.40 -3.03 -3.78
C GLU A 49 -0.23 -3.84 -4.32
N ASN A 50 0.81 -3.15 -4.78
CA ASN A 50 1.96 -3.74 -5.46
C ASN A 50 3.28 -3.04 -5.09
N ILE A 51 4.38 -3.58 -5.60
CA ILE A 51 5.73 -3.10 -5.31
C ILE A 51 6.02 -1.76 -5.99
N ALA A 52 5.42 -1.50 -7.15
CA ALA A 52 5.61 -0.23 -7.85
C ALA A 52 5.02 0.94 -7.05
N ASP A 53 3.86 0.73 -6.41
CA ASP A 53 3.26 1.73 -5.51
C ASP A 53 4.17 2.02 -4.32
N GLN A 54 4.76 0.97 -3.70
CA GLN A 54 5.74 1.14 -2.63
C GLN A 54 6.90 2.02 -3.09
N TRP A 55 7.52 1.69 -4.22
CA TRP A 55 8.67 2.45 -4.74
C TRP A 55 8.31 3.89 -5.08
N SER A 56 7.12 4.14 -5.61
CA SER A 56 6.66 5.49 -5.91
C SER A 56 6.56 6.36 -4.65
N ILE A 57 6.01 5.80 -3.57
CA ILE A 57 5.90 6.52 -2.28
C ILE A 57 7.28 6.67 -1.62
N GLU A 58 8.14 5.65 -1.66
CA GLU A 58 9.50 5.75 -1.13
C GLU A 58 10.33 6.81 -1.84
N ASN A 59 10.29 6.85 -3.18
CA ASN A 59 11.03 7.81 -3.98
C ASN A 59 10.56 9.26 -3.77
N SER A 60 9.31 9.46 -3.38
CA SER A 60 8.77 10.79 -3.08
C SER A 60 9.28 11.39 -1.76
N ASN A 61 9.87 10.58 -0.89
CA ASN A 61 10.37 10.95 0.44
C ASN A 61 9.33 11.63 1.36
N ILE A 62 8.03 11.36 1.14
CA ILE A 62 6.92 11.94 1.93
C ILE A 62 6.46 11.02 3.06
N TYR A 63 6.84 9.75 3.03
CA TYR A 63 6.42 8.76 4.01
C TYR A 63 7.61 8.01 4.61
N TYR A 64 7.67 8.04 5.93
CA TYR A 64 8.67 7.32 6.73
C TYR A 64 7.94 6.36 7.67
N GLY A 65 7.81 5.11 7.30
CA GLY A 65 7.10 4.10 8.06
C GLY A 65 7.28 2.71 7.48
N TYR A 66 6.53 1.75 8.00
CA TYR A 66 6.50 0.41 7.42
C TYR A 66 5.61 0.37 6.18
N PHE A 67 5.99 -0.46 5.21
CA PHE A 67 5.10 -0.82 4.11
C PHE A 67 4.56 -2.23 4.28
N HIS A 68 3.36 -2.45 3.75
CA HIS A 68 2.76 -3.76 3.58
C HIS A 68 2.16 -3.86 2.17
N ILE A 69 2.69 -4.79 1.38
CA ILE A 69 2.31 -4.98 -0.02
C ILE A 69 1.33 -6.15 -0.08
N LEU A 70 0.10 -5.88 -0.47
CA LEU A 70 -0.97 -6.89 -0.55
C LEU A 70 -0.70 -7.94 -1.63
N GLY A 71 -0.18 -7.50 -2.78
CA GLY A 71 0.05 -8.35 -3.95
C GLY A 71 -1.08 -8.33 -4.96
N GLY A 72 -2.01 -7.40 -4.82
CA GLY A 72 -3.13 -7.18 -5.73
C GLY A 72 -4.32 -6.55 -5.04
N THR A 73 -5.44 -6.62 -5.73
CA THR A 73 -6.75 -6.13 -5.29
C THR A 73 -7.79 -7.25 -5.30
N ILE A 74 -8.88 -7.06 -4.57
CA ILE A 74 -10.04 -7.94 -4.64
C ILE A 74 -10.81 -7.60 -5.92
N SER A 75 -10.85 -8.53 -6.85
CA SER A 75 -11.70 -8.44 -8.04
C SER A 75 -13.02 -9.16 -7.79
N ASN A 76 -14.11 -8.59 -8.29
CA ASN A 76 -15.44 -9.20 -8.19
C ASN A 76 -15.55 -10.54 -8.97
N THR A 77 -14.60 -10.82 -9.86
CA THR A 77 -14.59 -12.03 -10.72
C THR A 77 -13.91 -13.24 -10.11
N ASN A 78 -13.07 -13.08 -9.06
CA ASN A 78 -12.32 -14.19 -8.46
C ASN A 78 -12.34 -14.12 -6.94
N SER A 79 -13.35 -14.74 -6.31
CA SER A 79 -13.42 -14.90 -4.85
C SER A 79 -12.24 -15.68 -4.27
N GLU A 80 -11.59 -16.53 -5.05
CA GLU A 80 -10.42 -17.33 -4.67
C GLU A 80 -9.18 -16.52 -4.35
N ARG A 81 -9.04 -15.32 -4.93
CA ARG A 81 -7.86 -14.45 -4.70
C ARG A 81 -7.87 -13.66 -3.38
N LYS A 82 -8.93 -13.74 -2.59
CA LYS A 82 -8.94 -13.09 -1.26
C LYS A 82 -7.93 -13.71 -0.31
N GLU A 83 -7.68 -15.00 -0.45
CA GLU A 83 -6.72 -15.74 0.38
C GLU A 83 -5.26 -15.45 -0.03
N ASP A 84 -5.03 -15.04 -1.28
CA ASP A 84 -3.69 -14.69 -1.78
C ASP A 84 -3.20 -13.32 -1.26
N LEU A 85 -4.10 -12.47 -0.80
CA LEU A 85 -3.73 -11.18 -0.20
C LEU A 85 -3.16 -11.41 1.20
N LEU A 86 -2.04 -10.75 1.49
CA LEU A 86 -1.34 -10.89 2.78
C LEU A 86 -2.05 -10.22 3.96
N VAL A 87 -3.40 -10.32 4.06
CA VAL A 87 -4.20 -9.64 5.08
C VAL A 87 -3.99 -10.24 6.47
N GLU A 88 -3.92 -11.57 6.59
CA GLU A 88 -3.65 -12.21 7.88
C GLU A 88 -2.24 -11.86 8.40
N SER A 89 -1.28 -11.79 7.50
CA SER A 89 0.08 -11.34 7.84
C SER A 89 0.11 -9.88 8.30
N LEU A 90 -0.72 -9.01 7.70
CA LEU A 90 -0.90 -7.63 8.14
C LEU A 90 -1.42 -7.56 9.58
N ILE A 91 -2.47 -8.32 9.90
CA ILE A 91 -3.04 -8.38 11.26
C ILE A 91 -1.98 -8.80 12.28
N ASN A 92 -1.20 -9.82 11.96
CA ASN A 92 -0.13 -10.30 12.82
C ASN A 92 0.97 -9.24 13.02
N ARG A 93 1.32 -8.49 11.96
CA ARG A 93 2.29 -7.39 12.05
C ARG A 93 1.79 -6.24 12.91
N ILE A 94 0.53 -5.85 12.74
CA ILE A 94 -0.08 -4.77 13.54
C ILE A 94 0.05 -5.07 15.03
N LYS A 95 -0.24 -6.31 15.43
CA LYS A 95 -0.16 -6.74 16.84
C LYS A 95 1.29 -6.83 17.33
N ARG A 96 2.17 -7.44 16.53
CA ARG A 96 3.58 -7.67 16.88
C ARG A 96 4.37 -6.37 17.01
N ASP A 97 4.16 -5.45 16.06
CA ASP A 97 4.96 -4.23 15.91
C ASP A 97 4.30 -3.01 16.58
N ASN A 98 3.20 -3.21 17.33
CA ASN A 98 2.43 -2.19 18.04
C ASN A 98 2.07 -1.00 17.12
N ILE A 99 1.49 -1.32 15.95
CA ILE A 99 1.08 -0.32 14.97
C ILE A 99 -0.16 0.43 15.49
N GLU A 100 -0.10 1.76 15.51
CA GLU A 100 -1.18 2.65 15.93
C GLU A 100 -1.98 3.20 14.76
N GLU A 101 -1.35 3.32 13.58
CA GLU A 101 -2.02 3.82 12.38
C GLU A 101 -1.73 2.93 11.16
N VAL A 102 -2.81 2.55 10.48
CA VAL A 102 -2.80 1.88 9.18
C VAL A 102 -3.27 2.86 8.12
N ILE A 103 -2.40 3.17 7.16
CA ILE A 103 -2.70 4.06 6.05
C ILE A 103 -2.99 3.20 4.82
N ILE A 104 -4.21 3.26 4.31
CA ILE A 104 -4.61 2.53 3.10
C ILE A 104 -4.29 3.40 1.88
N ALA A 105 -3.33 2.94 1.07
CA ALA A 105 -2.88 3.57 -0.17
C ALA A 105 -3.20 2.67 -1.38
N THR A 106 -4.44 2.19 -1.46
CA THR A 106 -4.96 1.49 -2.63
C THR A 106 -5.42 2.47 -3.69
N SER A 107 -5.51 2.02 -4.94
CA SER A 107 -5.99 2.81 -6.07
C SER A 107 -7.41 3.37 -5.85
N ALA A 108 -7.76 4.41 -6.59
CA ALA A 108 -9.10 5.00 -6.58
C ALA A 108 -10.12 4.22 -7.42
N THR A 109 -9.72 3.08 -8.00
CA THR A 109 -10.58 2.17 -8.76
C THR A 109 -11.64 1.48 -7.88
N VAL A 110 -12.64 0.86 -8.50
CA VAL A 110 -13.67 0.08 -7.79
C VAL A 110 -13.02 -1.06 -6.99
N GLU A 111 -12.06 -1.76 -7.58
CA GLU A 111 -11.33 -2.86 -6.95
C GLU A 111 -10.48 -2.36 -5.77
N GLY A 112 -9.76 -1.25 -5.94
CA GLY A 112 -8.95 -0.65 -4.87
C GLY A 112 -9.82 -0.18 -3.70
N GLN A 113 -10.98 0.41 -3.98
CA GLN A 113 -11.93 0.80 -2.94
C GLN A 113 -12.55 -0.40 -2.23
N THR A 114 -12.96 -1.43 -2.98
CA THR A 114 -13.47 -2.69 -2.41
C THR A 114 -12.42 -3.33 -1.50
N THR A 115 -11.17 -3.35 -1.93
CA THR A 115 -10.04 -3.84 -1.14
C THR A 115 -9.84 -3.03 0.14
N ALA A 116 -9.94 -1.70 0.05
CA ALA A 116 -9.84 -0.81 1.22
C ALA A 116 -10.94 -1.11 2.25
N PHE A 117 -12.19 -1.28 1.82
CA PHE A 117 -13.30 -1.63 2.70
C PHE A 117 -13.12 -3.00 3.34
N TYR A 118 -12.68 -3.98 2.59
CA TYR A 118 -12.39 -5.31 3.10
C TYR A 118 -11.31 -5.29 4.20
N ILE A 119 -10.21 -4.57 3.97
CA ILE A 119 -9.14 -4.42 4.96
C ILE A 119 -9.68 -3.72 6.21
N LYS A 120 -10.41 -2.62 6.03
CA LYS A 120 -11.04 -1.90 7.16
C LYS A 120 -11.93 -2.80 7.99
N ASP A 121 -12.75 -3.65 7.35
CA ASP A 121 -13.62 -4.60 8.06
C ASP A 121 -12.79 -5.64 8.84
N LYS A 122 -11.74 -6.18 8.26
CA LYS A 122 -10.83 -7.11 8.94
C LYS A 122 -10.11 -6.49 10.15
N LEU A 123 -9.86 -5.19 10.11
CA LEU A 123 -9.16 -4.46 11.16
C LEU A 123 -10.09 -3.88 12.24
N LYS A 124 -11.40 -3.96 12.09
CA LYS A 124 -12.38 -3.31 13.00
C LYS A 124 -12.25 -3.72 14.47
N ASN A 125 -11.79 -4.95 14.73
CA ASN A 125 -11.61 -5.47 16.09
C ASN A 125 -10.23 -5.14 16.69
N LEU A 126 -9.37 -4.44 15.97
CA LEU A 126 -8.06 -4.00 16.44
C LEU A 126 -8.13 -2.55 16.89
N LYS A 127 -7.41 -2.23 17.97
CA LYS A 127 -7.25 -0.85 18.45
C LYS A 127 -6.21 -0.11 17.60
N VAL A 128 -6.53 0.12 16.33
CA VAL A 128 -5.66 0.79 15.37
C VAL A 128 -6.48 1.83 14.59
N LYS A 129 -5.88 3.01 14.38
CA LYS A 129 -6.47 4.04 13.54
C LYS A 129 -6.31 3.64 12.08
N VAL A 130 -7.41 3.57 11.32
CA VAL A 130 -7.37 3.28 9.89
C VAL A 130 -7.66 4.56 9.12
N THR A 131 -6.72 4.98 8.30
CA THR A 131 -6.82 6.15 7.42
C THR A 131 -6.68 5.72 5.96
N LYS A 132 -7.10 6.56 5.04
CA LYS A 132 -6.98 6.36 3.59
C LYS A 132 -6.41 7.62 2.95
N LEU A 133 -5.64 7.49 1.88
CA LEU A 133 -5.17 8.64 1.13
C LEU A 133 -6.35 9.46 0.60
N ALA A 134 -6.23 10.78 0.70
CA ALA A 134 -7.24 11.71 0.21
C ALA A 134 -7.40 11.58 -1.32
N GLN A 135 -8.61 11.81 -1.79
CA GLN A 135 -8.96 11.85 -3.21
C GLN A 135 -9.56 13.22 -3.52
N GLY A 136 -9.13 13.84 -4.61
CA GLY A 136 -9.62 15.16 -4.97
C GLY A 136 -8.86 15.77 -6.14
N LEU A 137 -8.85 17.10 -6.21
CA LEU A 137 -8.17 17.85 -7.27
C LEU A 137 -6.66 17.59 -7.22
N PRO A 138 -6.03 17.22 -8.36
CA PRO A 138 -4.59 17.11 -8.42
C PRO A 138 -3.94 18.50 -8.31
N VAL A 139 -2.78 18.56 -7.68
CA VAL A 139 -2.01 19.82 -7.59
C VAL A 139 -1.62 20.29 -8.99
N GLY A 140 -1.94 21.54 -9.32
CA GLY A 140 -1.73 22.11 -10.65
C GLY A 140 -2.78 21.72 -11.70
N GLY A 141 -3.82 20.97 -11.32
CA GLY A 141 -4.93 20.64 -12.21
C GLY A 141 -5.96 21.78 -12.30
N GLU A 142 -6.45 22.03 -13.50
CA GLU A 142 -7.53 22.97 -13.78
C GLU A 142 -8.87 22.24 -13.74
N ILE A 143 -9.90 22.87 -13.13
CA ILE A 143 -11.21 22.25 -12.92
C ILE A 143 -11.87 21.82 -14.24
N GLU A 144 -11.71 22.63 -15.30
CA GLU A 144 -12.30 22.38 -16.61
C GLU A 144 -11.76 21.13 -17.32
N ASN A 145 -10.59 20.64 -16.90
CA ASN A 145 -9.90 19.48 -17.49
C ASN A 145 -10.12 18.19 -16.69
N LEU A 146 -10.98 18.23 -15.66
CA LEU A 146 -11.20 17.08 -14.77
C LEU A 146 -12.46 16.30 -15.18
N ASP A 147 -12.40 14.99 -14.97
CA ASP A 147 -13.55 14.13 -15.14
C ASP A 147 -14.54 14.26 -13.96
N ASP A 148 -15.79 13.87 -14.21
CA ASP A 148 -16.88 13.97 -13.25
C ASP A 148 -16.59 13.18 -11.95
N GLY A 149 -15.93 12.03 -12.03
CA GLY A 149 -15.57 11.19 -10.89
C GLY A 149 -14.60 11.89 -9.96
N THR A 150 -13.58 12.55 -10.51
CA THR A 150 -12.62 13.37 -9.78
C THR A 150 -13.31 14.56 -9.12
N LEU A 151 -14.20 15.26 -9.84
CA LEU A 151 -14.97 16.38 -9.29
C LEU A 151 -15.86 15.93 -8.14
N ILE A 152 -16.61 14.84 -8.30
CA ILE A 152 -17.46 14.27 -7.24
C ILE A 152 -16.63 13.94 -6.00
N SER A 153 -15.45 13.34 -6.19
CA SER A 153 -14.55 13.00 -5.09
C SER A 153 -14.03 14.23 -4.36
N ALA A 154 -13.63 15.28 -5.12
CA ALA A 154 -13.18 16.54 -4.56
C ALA A 154 -14.29 17.22 -3.71
N PHE A 155 -15.53 17.26 -4.21
CA PHE A 155 -16.66 17.82 -3.46
C PHE A 155 -17.01 17.01 -2.20
N LYS A 156 -16.92 15.67 -2.26
CA LYS A 156 -17.17 14.81 -1.10
C LYS A 156 -16.09 14.98 -0.02
N ASN A 157 -14.84 15.13 -0.43
CA ASN A 157 -13.70 15.20 0.48
C ASN A 157 -13.26 16.64 0.78
N ARG A 158 -14.08 17.65 0.44
CA ARG A 158 -13.76 19.05 0.72
C ARG A 158 -13.54 19.28 2.22
N SER A 159 -12.54 20.02 2.56
CA SER A 159 -12.21 20.42 3.94
C SER A 159 -12.43 21.92 4.13
N GLY A 160 -12.58 22.35 5.39
CA GLY A 160 -12.62 23.77 5.73
C GLY A 160 -11.26 24.43 5.40
N LEU A 161 -11.32 25.66 4.93
CA LEU A 161 -10.15 26.54 4.83
C LEU A 161 -9.75 26.98 6.24
N ASN A 162 -9.18 26.07 7.00
CA ASN A 162 -8.48 26.46 8.22
C ASN A 162 -7.10 26.98 7.80
N SER A 163 -6.73 28.15 8.35
CA SER A 163 -5.39 28.70 8.18
C SER A 163 -4.35 27.59 8.23
N ILE A 164 -3.51 27.51 7.20
CA ILE A 164 -2.35 26.63 7.13
C ILE A 164 -1.58 26.83 8.42
N SER A 165 -1.74 25.94 9.38
CA SER A 165 -0.82 25.82 10.49
C SER A 165 0.39 25.07 9.96
N ASP A 166 1.50 25.77 9.87
CA ASP A 166 2.85 25.32 9.49
C ASP A 166 3.29 24.00 10.14
#